data_fd57141bc822f4ec125001892c8da3a9
#
_entry.id   fd57141bc822f4ec125001892c8da3a9
#
_cell.length_a   1.000
_cell.length_b   1.000
_cell.length_c   1.000
_cell.angle_alpha   90.00
_cell.angle_beta   90.00
_cell.angle_gamma   90.00
#
_symmetry.space_group_name_H-M   'P 1'
#
loop_
_entity.id
_entity.type
_entity.pdbx_description
1 polymer ?
#
loop_
_entity_poly.entity_id
_entity_poly.type
_entity_poly.pdbx_seq_one_letter_code
_entity_poly.pdbx_strand_id
1 'polypeptide(L)'
;KEFDFVHICVAGDTLTEIDTYALQQHKQRFPIHWANYMNRVGADDEEVVGTPLSEWPLVSKSQAEELRGMKFHTVESIANASDQQLQRMGMAAGMSPYAFRDKAKAFLNLATTAAETDKREQEINALKEELAKKDAETAKMKAETDAKLAAMQEQMSALLAAVAEKTPKNRKPKVAEA
;
A
#
# COMPACT_ATOMS: atom_id res chain seq x y z
N LYS A 1 -3.69 -31.77 -26.36
CA LYS A 1 -2.88 -30.65 -25.88
C LYS A 1 -3.72 -29.41 -26.04
N GLU A 2 -4.05 -28.74 -24.94
CA GLU A 2 -4.69 -27.43 -24.93
C GLU A 2 -3.62 -26.39 -25.25
N PHE A 3 -3.95 -25.44 -26.09
CA PHE A 3 -3.07 -24.34 -26.47
C PHE A 3 -3.76 -23.03 -26.13
N ASP A 4 -3.04 -22.16 -25.44
CA ASP A 4 -3.52 -20.81 -25.15
C ASP A 4 -3.38 -19.92 -26.39
N PHE A 5 -4.38 -19.08 -26.66
CA PHE A 5 -4.37 -18.09 -27.74
C PHE A 5 -4.35 -16.69 -27.14
N VAL A 6 -3.77 -15.76 -27.86
CA VAL A 6 -3.80 -14.34 -27.52
C VAL A 6 -4.44 -13.57 -28.68
N HIS A 7 -5.44 -12.77 -28.34
CA HIS A 7 -6.09 -11.82 -29.24
C HIS A 7 -5.58 -10.42 -28.90
N ILE A 8 -4.87 -9.78 -29.82
CA ILE A 8 -4.28 -8.46 -29.64
C ILE A 8 -5.02 -7.47 -30.52
N CYS A 9 -5.71 -6.53 -29.88
CA CYS A 9 -6.37 -5.40 -30.52
C CYS A 9 -5.58 -4.12 -30.31
N VAL A 10 -5.58 -3.25 -31.30
CA VAL A 10 -4.98 -1.91 -31.20
C VAL A 10 -6.10 -0.90 -30.97
N ALA A 11 -6.06 -0.19 -29.84
CA ALA A 11 -7.04 0.87 -29.54
C ALA A 11 -7.06 1.92 -30.66
N GLY A 12 -8.25 2.34 -31.10
CA GLY A 12 -8.43 3.25 -32.22
C GLY A 12 -8.20 2.64 -33.60
N ASP A 13 -7.94 1.34 -33.71
CA ASP A 13 -7.84 0.62 -34.97
C ASP A 13 -8.79 -0.60 -34.94
N THR A 14 -9.91 -0.47 -35.64
CA THR A 14 -10.94 -1.51 -35.69
C THR A 14 -10.63 -2.63 -36.67
N LEU A 15 -9.64 -2.45 -37.55
CA LEU A 15 -9.28 -3.39 -38.59
C LEU A 15 -8.10 -4.28 -38.21
N THR A 16 -7.21 -3.81 -37.33
CA THR A 16 -6.03 -4.59 -36.94
C THR A 16 -6.36 -5.45 -35.74
N GLU A 17 -6.48 -6.75 -35.98
CA GLU A 17 -6.66 -7.81 -34.99
C GLU A 17 -5.62 -8.89 -35.24
N ILE A 18 -4.93 -9.30 -34.17
CA ILE A 18 -3.89 -10.33 -34.27
C ILE A 18 -4.28 -11.49 -33.37
N ASP A 19 -4.64 -12.63 -33.97
CA ASP A 19 -4.90 -13.87 -33.28
C ASP A 19 -3.71 -14.82 -33.47
N THR A 20 -3.06 -15.16 -32.36
CA THR A 20 -1.91 -16.05 -32.40
C THR A 20 -1.79 -16.89 -31.14
N TYR A 21 -0.93 -17.92 -31.19
CA TYR A 21 -0.60 -18.69 -29.97
C TYR A 21 0.09 -17.82 -28.95
N ALA A 22 -0.23 -18.05 -27.67
CA ALA A 22 0.38 -17.35 -26.54
C ALA A 22 1.83 -17.79 -26.33
N LEU A 23 2.73 -17.26 -27.14
CA LEU A 23 4.17 -17.51 -27.06
C LEU A 23 4.78 -16.79 -25.85
N GLN A 24 5.97 -17.22 -25.44
CA GLN A 24 6.68 -16.63 -24.31
C GLN A 24 6.88 -15.11 -24.45
N GLN A 25 7.12 -14.62 -25.66
CA GLN A 25 7.24 -13.19 -25.96
C GLN A 25 5.96 -12.41 -25.64
N HIS A 26 4.77 -12.97 -25.86
CA HIS A 26 3.51 -12.33 -25.54
C HIS A 26 3.29 -12.27 -24.01
N LYS A 27 3.63 -13.34 -23.29
CA LYS A 27 3.57 -13.40 -21.83
C LYS A 27 4.49 -12.36 -21.18
N GLN A 28 5.69 -12.16 -21.73
CA GLN A 28 6.64 -11.14 -21.27
C GLN A 28 6.19 -9.71 -21.62
N ARG A 29 5.56 -9.52 -22.78
CA ARG A 29 5.05 -8.22 -23.22
C ARG A 29 3.83 -7.78 -22.43
N PHE A 30 2.98 -8.72 -22.02
CA PHE A 30 1.72 -8.46 -21.34
C PHE A 30 1.61 -9.22 -20.00
N PRO A 31 2.53 -8.99 -19.03
CA PRO A 31 2.62 -9.81 -17.83
C PRO A 31 1.37 -9.71 -16.94
N ILE A 32 0.75 -8.53 -16.84
CA ILE A 32 -0.44 -8.29 -16.03
C ILE A 32 -1.64 -9.05 -16.63
N HIS A 33 -1.85 -8.95 -17.94
CA HIS A 33 -2.93 -9.68 -18.64
C HIS A 33 -2.73 -11.19 -18.52
N TRP A 34 -1.49 -11.67 -18.62
CA TRP A 34 -1.19 -13.08 -18.45
C TRP A 34 -1.47 -13.57 -17.02
N ALA A 35 -1.08 -12.79 -16.02
CA ALA A 35 -1.35 -13.12 -14.61
C ALA A 35 -2.87 -13.18 -14.34
N ASN A 36 -3.64 -12.22 -14.87
CA ASN A 36 -5.10 -12.22 -14.74
C ASN A 36 -5.73 -13.42 -15.44
N TYR A 37 -5.26 -13.76 -16.64
CA TYR A 37 -5.71 -14.96 -17.36
C TYR A 37 -5.48 -16.22 -16.53
N MET A 38 -4.28 -16.40 -15.98
CA MET A 38 -3.96 -17.57 -15.15
C MET A 38 -4.80 -17.64 -13.88
N ASN A 39 -5.12 -16.50 -13.27
CA ASN A 39 -5.96 -16.44 -12.07
C ASN A 39 -7.44 -16.71 -12.38
N ARG A 40 -7.84 -16.60 -13.66
CA ARG A 40 -9.22 -16.70 -14.13
C ARG A 40 -9.55 -18.00 -14.84
N VAL A 41 -8.61 -18.91 -14.99
CA VAL A 41 -8.89 -20.20 -15.60
C VAL A 41 -10.06 -20.85 -14.87
N GLY A 42 -11.27 -20.69 -15.44
CA GLY A 42 -12.54 -21.16 -14.87
C GLY A 42 -13.60 -20.09 -14.51
N ALA A 43 -13.36 -18.79 -14.77
CA ALA A 43 -14.33 -17.71 -14.57
C ALA A 43 -14.76 -17.10 -15.92
N ASP A 44 -16.08 -16.96 -16.10
CA ASP A 44 -16.70 -16.50 -17.37
C ASP A 44 -16.71 -14.95 -17.56
N ASP A 45 -16.09 -14.17 -16.66
CA ASP A 45 -16.12 -12.72 -16.73
C ASP A 45 -14.92 -12.11 -17.45
N GLU A 46 -15.18 -11.36 -18.53
CA GLU A 46 -14.23 -10.46 -19.20
C GLU A 46 -13.93 -9.22 -18.31
N GLU A 47 -13.11 -9.39 -17.29
CA GLU A 47 -12.65 -8.23 -16.53
C GLU A 47 -11.52 -7.53 -17.29
N VAL A 48 -11.77 -6.33 -17.66
CA VAL A 48 -10.83 -5.48 -18.36
C VAL A 48 -9.73 -5.06 -17.37
N VAL A 49 -8.47 -5.27 -17.74
CA VAL A 49 -7.32 -4.86 -16.93
C VAL A 49 -7.18 -3.34 -16.98
N GLY A 50 -7.35 -2.67 -15.86
CA GLY A 50 -7.27 -1.22 -15.73
C GLY A 50 -8.59 -0.60 -15.27
N THR A 51 -8.64 0.73 -15.23
CA THR A 51 -9.82 1.49 -14.82
C THR A 51 -10.86 1.52 -15.94
N PRO A 52 -12.05 0.91 -15.78
CA PRO A 52 -13.08 0.92 -16.82
C PRO A 52 -13.55 2.35 -17.11
N LEU A 53 -13.92 2.63 -18.35
CA LEU A 53 -14.44 3.94 -18.76
C LEU A 53 -15.72 4.34 -18.01
N SER A 54 -16.49 3.37 -17.52
CA SER A 54 -17.70 3.59 -16.73
C SER A 54 -17.44 4.21 -15.36
N GLU A 55 -16.25 4.04 -14.81
CA GLU A 55 -15.83 4.61 -13.52
C GLU A 55 -15.27 6.02 -13.65
N TRP A 56 -15.02 6.49 -14.87
CA TRP A 56 -14.53 7.83 -15.10
C TRP A 56 -15.69 8.83 -15.18
N PRO A 57 -15.82 9.77 -14.20
CA PRO A 57 -16.99 10.68 -14.11
C PRO A 57 -17.15 11.62 -15.30
N LEU A 58 -16.10 11.81 -16.10
CA LEU A 58 -16.12 12.69 -17.28
C LEU A 58 -16.87 12.05 -18.46
N VAL A 59 -17.02 10.73 -18.48
CA VAL A 59 -17.57 9.97 -19.61
C VAL A 59 -18.96 9.45 -19.25
N SER A 60 -19.95 9.79 -20.07
CA SER A 60 -21.29 9.21 -19.95
C SER A 60 -21.32 7.74 -20.43
N LYS A 61 -22.35 6.99 -20.02
CA LYS A 61 -22.50 5.59 -20.45
C LYS A 61 -22.52 5.43 -21.97
N SER A 62 -23.22 6.32 -22.69
CA SER A 62 -23.29 6.28 -24.16
C SER A 62 -21.93 6.55 -24.82
N GLN A 63 -21.17 7.50 -24.26
CA GLN A 63 -19.81 7.78 -24.72
C GLN A 63 -18.84 6.63 -24.42
N ALA A 64 -19.00 5.99 -23.27
CA ALA A 64 -18.21 4.79 -22.95
C ALA A 64 -18.46 3.66 -23.95
N GLU A 65 -19.70 3.42 -24.37
CA GLU A 65 -20.03 2.43 -25.40
C GLU A 65 -19.48 2.82 -26.77
N GLU A 66 -19.54 4.11 -27.15
CA GLU A 66 -18.93 4.59 -28.39
C GLU A 66 -17.41 4.40 -28.40
N LEU A 67 -16.75 4.72 -27.30
CA LEU A 67 -15.31 4.50 -27.12
C LEU A 67 -14.95 3.01 -27.14
N ARG A 68 -15.77 2.14 -26.54
CA ARG A 68 -15.60 0.68 -26.61
C ARG A 68 -15.71 0.18 -28.06
N GLY A 69 -16.65 0.70 -28.83
CA GLY A 69 -16.75 0.41 -30.26
C GLY A 69 -15.48 0.78 -31.04
N MET A 70 -14.71 1.76 -30.57
CA MET A 70 -13.40 2.11 -31.08
C MET A 70 -12.23 1.37 -30.40
N LYS A 71 -12.52 0.31 -29.62
CA LYS A 71 -11.56 -0.52 -28.87
C LYS A 71 -10.79 0.22 -27.76
N PHE A 72 -11.36 1.32 -27.24
CA PHE A 72 -10.92 1.94 -25.99
C PHE A 72 -11.77 1.40 -24.85
N HIS A 73 -11.22 0.53 -24.02
CA HIS A 73 -11.94 -0.11 -22.92
C HIS A 73 -11.65 0.51 -21.55
N THR A 74 -10.48 1.15 -21.40
CA THR A 74 -10.00 1.69 -20.13
C THR A 74 -9.54 3.13 -20.26
N VAL A 75 -9.47 3.82 -19.11
CA VAL A 75 -8.92 5.18 -19.03
C VAL A 75 -7.43 5.18 -19.38
N GLU A 76 -6.70 4.11 -19.01
CA GLU A 76 -5.29 3.93 -19.34
C GLU A 76 -5.05 3.84 -20.85
N SER A 77 -5.96 3.20 -21.58
CA SER A 77 -5.86 3.11 -23.04
C SER A 77 -5.97 4.48 -23.71
N ILE A 78 -6.81 5.37 -23.16
CA ILE A 78 -6.94 6.77 -23.63
C ILE A 78 -5.71 7.59 -23.23
N ALA A 79 -5.23 7.46 -21.97
CA ALA A 79 -4.07 8.18 -21.47
C ALA A 79 -2.79 7.88 -22.26
N ASN A 80 -2.66 6.63 -22.72
CA ASN A 80 -1.50 6.15 -23.48
C ASN A 80 -1.70 6.18 -25.00
N ALA A 81 -2.85 6.70 -25.48
CA ALA A 81 -3.14 6.75 -26.90
C ALA A 81 -2.15 7.63 -27.66
N SER A 82 -1.69 7.13 -28.82
CA SER A 82 -0.88 7.89 -29.75
C SER A 82 -1.68 8.99 -30.45
N ASP A 83 -1.00 9.96 -31.01
CA ASP A 83 -1.68 11.06 -31.73
C ASP A 83 -2.51 10.57 -32.91
N GLN A 84 -2.09 9.50 -33.59
CA GLN A 84 -2.88 8.88 -34.66
C GLN A 84 -4.17 8.24 -34.14
N GLN A 85 -4.10 7.57 -32.99
CA GLN A 85 -5.28 6.98 -32.36
C GLN A 85 -6.25 8.07 -31.89
N LEU A 86 -5.73 9.17 -31.33
CA LEU A 86 -6.52 10.32 -30.93
C LEU A 86 -7.23 10.99 -32.11
N GLN A 87 -6.55 11.12 -33.26
CA GLN A 87 -7.17 11.67 -34.47
C GLN A 87 -8.34 10.79 -34.98
N ARG A 88 -8.22 9.46 -34.86
CA ARG A 88 -9.29 8.51 -35.20
C ARG A 88 -10.47 8.58 -34.22
N MET A 89 -10.19 8.86 -32.96
CA MET A 89 -11.23 9.03 -31.93
C MET A 89 -12.12 10.23 -32.22
N GLY A 90 -11.62 11.27 -32.92
CA GLY A 90 -12.38 12.49 -33.21
C GLY A 90 -12.76 13.28 -31.96
N MET A 91 -13.89 14.00 -32.00
CA MET A 91 -14.41 14.76 -30.86
C MET A 91 -15.17 13.83 -29.90
N ALA A 92 -14.47 13.24 -28.95
CA ALA A 92 -15.08 12.44 -27.89
C ALA A 92 -15.42 13.32 -26.69
N ALA A 93 -16.52 13.03 -26.03
CA ALA A 93 -16.97 13.76 -24.83
C ALA A 93 -17.07 15.28 -25.00
N GLY A 94 -17.29 15.77 -26.23
CA GLY A 94 -17.47 17.20 -26.53
C GLY A 94 -16.21 18.06 -26.42
N MET A 95 -15.03 17.43 -26.38
CA MET A 95 -13.74 18.11 -26.30
C MET A 95 -12.72 17.57 -27.31
N SER A 96 -11.59 18.30 -27.45
CA SER A 96 -10.52 17.82 -28.32
C SER A 96 -9.89 16.53 -27.79
N PRO A 97 -9.45 15.61 -28.64
CA PRO A 97 -8.83 14.33 -28.23
C PRO A 97 -7.60 14.52 -27.34
N TYR A 98 -6.81 15.55 -27.58
CA TYR A 98 -5.63 15.85 -26.77
C TYR A 98 -6.01 16.28 -25.35
N ALA A 99 -7.01 17.19 -25.21
CA ALA A 99 -7.51 17.57 -23.89
C ALA A 99 -8.17 16.39 -23.16
N PHE A 100 -8.79 15.48 -23.89
CA PHE A 100 -9.38 14.28 -23.34
C PHE A 100 -8.30 13.33 -22.78
N ARG A 101 -7.20 13.09 -23.54
CA ARG A 101 -6.03 12.35 -23.05
C ARG A 101 -5.40 12.97 -21.81
N ASP A 102 -5.24 14.30 -21.79
CA ASP A 102 -4.64 15.00 -20.65
C ASP A 102 -5.52 14.88 -19.39
N LYS A 103 -6.83 14.92 -19.54
CA LYS A 103 -7.78 14.66 -18.43
C LYS A 103 -7.74 13.20 -17.97
N ALA A 104 -7.57 12.24 -18.87
CA ALA A 104 -7.38 10.84 -18.52
C ALA A 104 -6.11 10.65 -17.67
N LYS A 105 -4.99 11.24 -18.09
CA LYS A 105 -3.75 11.24 -17.31
C LYS A 105 -3.91 11.88 -15.93
N ALA A 106 -4.58 13.02 -15.86
CA ALA A 106 -4.83 13.71 -14.59
C ALA A 106 -5.70 12.85 -13.64
N PHE A 107 -6.72 12.20 -14.16
CA PHE A 107 -7.58 11.31 -13.39
C PHE A 107 -6.79 10.10 -12.81
N LEU A 108 -5.97 9.44 -13.63
CA LEU A 108 -5.14 8.33 -13.19
C LEU A 108 -4.10 8.76 -12.14
N ASN A 109 -3.49 9.93 -12.31
CA ASN A 109 -2.56 10.47 -11.33
C ASN A 109 -3.23 10.77 -9.98
N LEU A 110 -4.46 11.29 -9.98
CA LEU A 110 -5.23 11.50 -8.76
C LEU A 110 -5.56 10.16 -8.08
N ALA A 111 -5.98 9.16 -8.85
CA ALA A 111 -6.30 7.84 -8.32
C ALA A 111 -5.07 7.15 -7.70
N THR A 112 -3.90 7.24 -8.36
CA THR A 112 -2.65 6.69 -7.80
C THR A 112 -2.21 7.43 -6.54
N THR A 113 -2.31 8.75 -6.51
CA THR A 113 -1.96 9.56 -5.33
C THR A 113 -2.89 9.24 -4.14
N ALA A 114 -4.19 9.08 -4.38
CA ALA A 114 -5.15 8.68 -3.34
C ALA A 114 -4.80 7.29 -2.76
N ALA A 115 -4.53 6.30 -3.62
CA ALA A 115 -4.14 4.96 -3.19
C ALA A 115 -2.81 4.95 -2.41
N GLU A 116 -1.87 5.81 -2.74
CA GLU A 116 -0.61 5.96 -1.99
C GLU A 116 -0.84 6.62 -0.62
N THR A 117 -1.72 7.61 -0.52
CA THR A 117 -2.06 8.24 0.78
C THR A 117 -2.75 7.24 1.70
N ASP A 118 -3.71 6.46 1.20
CA ASP A 118 -4.37 5.42 1.99
C ASP A 118 -3.38 4.36 2.53
N LYS A 119 -2.43 3.93 1.70
CA LYS A 119 -1.37 3.00 2.12
C LYS A 119 -0.49 3.60 3.22
N ARG A 120 -0.09 4.87 3.07
CA ARG A 120 0.70 5.58 4.09
C ARG A 120 -0.07 5.74 5.40
N GLU A 121 -1.36 6.03 5.35
CA GLU A 121 -2.20 6.12 6.55
C GLU A 121 -2.32 4.77 7.27
N GLN A 122 -2.48 3.68 6.53
CA GLN A 122 -2.49 2.33 7.10
C GLN A 122 -1.14 2.00 7.78
N GLU A 123 -0.02 2.32 7.13
CA GLU A 123 1.31 2.12 7.69
C GLU A 123 1.55 2.97 8.96
N ILE A 124 1.14 4.23 8.94
CA ILE A 124 1.21 5.12 10.11
C ILE A 124 0.38 4.56 11.27
N ASN A 125 -0.80 4.03 11.01
CA ASN A 125 -1.65 3.45 12.04
C ASN A 125 -1.03 2.17 12.61
N ALA A 126 -0.48 1.31 11.77
CA ALA A 126 0.23 0.10 12.23
C ALA A 126 1.46 0.43 13.08
N LEU A 127 2.26 1.42 12.67
CA LEU A 127 3.41 1.89 13.44
C LEU A 127 3.01 2.53 14.79
N LYS A 128 1.90 3.27 14.85
CA LYS A 128 1.36 3.80 16.11
C LYS A 128 0.95 2.70 17.07
N GLU A 129 0.32 1.64 16.58
CA GLU A 129 -0.04 0.48 17.41
C GLU A 129 1.20 -0.24 17.94
N GLU A 130 2.23 -0.39 17.12
CA GLU A 130 3.50 -0.99 17.56
C GLU A 130 4.21 -0.15 18.61
N LEU A 131 4.24 1.17 18.43
CA LEU A 131 4.77 2.10 19.44
C LEU A 131 4.02 2.01 20.77
N ALA A 132 2.69 2.01 20.74
CA ALA A 132 1.88 1.87 21.94
C ALA A 132 2.16 0.55 22.69
N LYS A 133 2.38 -0.54 21.97
CA LYS A 133 2.79 -1.84 22.57
C LYS A 133 4.16 -1.76 23.23
N LYS A 134 5.14 -1.17 22.54
CA LYS A 134 6.50 -0.99 23.09
C LYS A 134 6.51 -0.06 24.28
N ASP A 135 5.73 1.02 24.27
CA ASP A 135 5.59 1.92 25.40
C ASP A 135 4.97 1.21 26.61
N ALA A 136 3.96 0.37 26.41
CA ALA A 136 3.38 -0.44 27.46
C ALA A 136 4.37 -1.47 28.04
N GLU A 137 5.18 -2.11 27.21
CA GLU A 137 6.24 -3.03 27.62
C GLU A 137 7.35 -2.29 28.41
N THR A 138 7.79 -1.15 27.94
CA THR A 138 8.80 -0.34 28.63
C THR A 138 8.28 0.19 29.96
N ALA A 139 7.00 0.57 30.05
CA ALA A 139 6.37 0.97 31.30
C ALA A 139 6.31 -0.19 32.31
N LYS A 140 5.99 -1.41 31.85
CA LYS A 140 6.03 -2.61 32.71
C LYS A 140 7.43 -2.92 33.20
N MET A 141 8.42 -2.90 32.33
CA MET A 141 9.82 -3.13 32.72
C MET A 141 10.32 -2.08 33.72
N LYS A 142 9.96 -0.81 33.52
CA LYS A 142 10.29 0.25 34.49
C LYS A 142 9.65 -0.02 35.86
N ALA A 143 8.36 -0.35 35.89
CA ALA A 143 7.67 -0.68 37.13
C ALA A 143 8.29 -1.88 37.85
N GLU A 144 8.69 -2.92 37.13
CA GLU A 144 9.40 -4.08 37.71
C GLU A 144 10.80 -3.72 38.24
N THR A 145 11.54 -2.88 37.53
CA THR A 145 12.86 -2.43 38.00
C THR A 145 12.76 -1.53 39.22
N ASP A 146 11.77 -0.63 39.26
CA ASP A 146 11.51 0.25 40.41
C ASP A 146 11.07 -0.57 41.62
N ALA A 147 10.23 -1.59 41.45
CA ALA A 147 9.83 -2.49 42.51
C ALA A 147 11.04 -3.29 43.08
N LYS A 148 11.91 -3.79 42.21
CA LYS A 148 13.14 -4.47 42.65
C LYS A 148 14.10 -3.56 43.37
N LEU A 149 14.26 -2.31 42.91
CA LEU A 149 15.07 -1.30 43.55
C LEU A 149 14.54 -0.95 44.96
N ALA A 150 13.22 -0.77 45.09
CA ALA A 150 12.58 -0.51 46.39
C ALA A 150 12.78 -1.69 47.37
N ALA A 151 12.58 -2.92 46.91
CA ALA A 151 12.83 -4.12 47.72
C ALA A 151 14.29 -4.26 48.16
N MET A 152 15.24 -3.95 47.27
CA MET A 152 16.68 -3.96 47.63
C MET A 152 17.03 -2.87 48.60
N GLN A 153 16.47 -1.67 48.51
CA GLN A 153 16.64 -0.57 49.46
C GLN A 153 16.08 -0.95 50.84
N GLU A 154 14.92 -1.60 50.91
CA GLU A 154 14.32 -2.08 52.14
C GLU A 154 15.20 -3.14 52.80
N GLN A 155 15.71 -4.11 52.05
CA GLN A 155 16.65 -5.10 52.57
C GLN A 155 17.95 -4.47 53.10
N MET A 156 18.48 -3.48 52.40
CA MET A 156 19.69 -2.79 52.83
C MET A 156 19.46 -1.97 54.11
N SER A 157 18.31 -1.31 54.23
CA SER A 157 17.95 -0.59 55.45
C SER A 157 17.75 -1.51 56.65
N ALA A 158 17.13 -2.69 56.43
CA ALA A 158 16.95 -3.72 57.46
C ALA A 158 18.29 -4.31 57.91
N LEU A 159 19.24 -4.58 56.98
CA LEU A 159 20.59 -5.02 57.34
C LEU A 159 21.37 -3.97 58.12
N LEU A 160 21.29 -2.70 57.72
CA LEU A 160 21.93 -1.59 58.46
C LEU A 160 21.36 -1.44 59.87
N ALA A 161 20.05 -1.58 60.05
CA ALA A 161 19.42 -1.58 61.37
C ALA A 161 19.90 -2.77 62.22
N ALA A 162 19.98 -3.96 61.68
CA ALA A 162 20.46 -5.15 62.36
C ALA A 162 21.95 -5.08 62.76
N VAL A 163 22.77 -4.41 61.94
CA VAL A 163 24.19 -4.15 62.27
C VAL A 163 24.32 -3.09 63.36
N ALA A 164 23.45 -2.05 63.34
CA ALA A 164 23.42 -1.01 64.36
C ALA A 164 23.02 -1.56 65.75
N GLU A 165 22.10 -2.53 65.82
CA GLU A 165 21.73 -3.22 67.06
C GLU A 165 22.84 -4.14 67.60
N LYS A 166 23.69 -4.70 66.72
CA LYS A 166 24.81 -5.58 67.14
C LYS A 166 26.09 -4.84 67.53
N THR A 167 26.17 -3.53 67.29
CA THR A 167 27.32 -2.76 67.80
C THR A 167 27.13 -2.40 69.30
N PRO A 168 27.89 -2.97 70.18
CA PRO A 168 27.76 -2.68 71.63
C PRO A 168 28.16 -1.21 71.89
N LYS A 169 27.23 -0.44 72.51
CA LYS A 169 27.41 0.89 73.03
C LYS A 169 28.43 0.87 74.22
N ASN A 170 29.72 0.64 73.91
CA ASN A 170 30.69 0.77 74.96
C ASN A 170 32.08 1.22 74.51
N ARG A 171 32.28 2.55 74.46
CA ARG A 171 33.57 3.15 74.79
C ARG A 171 33.35 4.64 75.12
N LYS A 172 33.14 4.93 76.36
CA LYS A 172 33.43 6.25 76.88
C LYS A 172 34.92 6.53 76.82
N PRO A 173 35.41 7.61 76.26
CA PRO A 173 36.82 7.99 76.40
C PRO A 173 37.08 8.42 77.83
N LYS A 174 38.01 7.78 78.50
CA LYS A 174 38.58 8.14 79.75
C LYS A 174 39.48 9.36 79.46
N VAL A 175 39.06 10.52 79.91
CA VAL A 175 39.92 11.69 80.00
C VAL A 175 40.89 11.40 81.12
N ALA A 176 42.18 11.37 80.84
CA ALA A 176 43.23 11.42 81.87
C ALA A 176 43.67 12.86 81.98
N GLU A 177 43.34 13.45 83.19
CA GLU A 177 44.05 14.61 83.75
C GLU A 177 45.40 14.15 84.38
N ALA A 178 46.46 14.81 83.96
CA ALA A 178 47.58 15.26 84.76
C ALA A 178 48.60 16.00 83.89
#